data_9d8157666369d3bc0e9788d2cf772736
#
_entry.id   9d8157666369d3bc0e9788d2cf772736
#
_cell.length_a   1.000
_cell.length_b   1.000
_cell.length_c   1.000
_cell.angle_alpha   90.00
_cell.angle_beta   90.00
_cell.angle_gamma   90.00
#
_symmetry.space_group_name_H-M   'P 1'
#
loop_
_entity.id
_entity.type
_entity.pdbx_description
1 polymer ?
#
loop_
_entity_poly.entity_id
_entity_poly.type
_entity_poly.pdbx_seq_one_letter_code
_entity_poly.pdbx_strand_id
1 'polypeptide(L)'
;MPGYNLFASQAVEYTSSNRGAAAGTVQRNMALATGSDTDVGQETKGWRFAVASGILGWVLDAFDFFVLVFLFDALANHFHVSKLSVVYTLTLTLAMRPLGALFFGALADRFGRKRPLIFCVLYFSSITVLTGLSPNFTFFVICRALYGIGLGGYWGVGASYAMESSPRRFRGVLSGLIQAGYPIGYLLASVAMQTLTPVLGWRSVFFVGAPVAGLIVVLTLSAPESEAWRQNRPASIRQIRGALLQHKGIFLYLLLMMSMLLCLSHGAQDLYPDFLKSVPAIAAKTILRMSALYGIPILYNIGAIAGAVCFGHLSQRIGRRNSCMLALAIALLLIPAWAFGTTLAVLVVGSFMMQVGVQGAFGVIPAHLNELSPDAVRSLFPGLVYQLGVLLASPATVVEFMLRDRFGYPWALAMFEAGTIVLMIVIFWIGPEARDRSFLRNTGT
;
A
#
# COMPACT_ATOMS: atom_id res chain seq x y z
N MET A 1 38.96 -29.90 63.80
CA MET A 1 37.68 -29.39 63.36
C MET A 1 37.86 -28.58 62.06
N PRO A 2 37.56 -29.15 60.93
CA PRO A 2 37.47 -28.34 59.65
C PRO A 2 36.07 -28.50 59.05
N GLY A 3 35.22 -27.52 59.19
CA GLY A 3 33.85 -27.64 58.70
C GLY A 3 33.11 -26.30 58.52
N TYR A 4 33.70 -25.14 58.85
CA TYR A 4 33.00 -23.88 58.85
C TYR A 4 33.33 -22.93 57.69
N ASN A 5 34.26 -23.25 56.77
CA ASN A 5 34.72 -22.36 55.75
C ASN A 5 34.08 -22.57 54.32
N LEU A 6 33.27 -23.63 54.12
CA LEU A 6 32.67 -23.88 52.81
C LEU A 6 31.36 -23.10 52.56
N PHE A 7 30.62 -22.79 53.63
CA PHE A 7 29.35 -22.05 53.46
C PHE A 7 29.52 -20.54 53.31
N ALA A 8 30.63 -19.98 53.80
CA ALA A 8 30.91 -18.55 53.66
C ALA A 8 31.36 -18.18 52.23
N SER A 9 32.06 -19.07 51.52
CA SER A 9 32.50 -18.83 50.13
C SER A 9 31.36 -18.90 49.12
N GLN A 10 30.41 -19.83 49.31
CA GLN A 10 29.24 -19.94 48.43
C GLN A 10 28.21 -18.79 48.60
N ALA A 11 28.08 -18.22 49.79
CA ALA A 11 27.21 -17.07 50.03
C ALA A 11 27.77 -15.79 49.43
N VAL A 12 29.08 -15.61 49.35
CA VAL A 12 29.73 -14.44 48.73
C VAL A 12 29.67 -14.53 47.20
N GLU A 13 29.80 -15.72 46.62
CA GLU A 13 29.62 -15.88 45.14
C GLU A 13 28.16 -15.70 44.71
N TYR A 14 27.19 -16.18 45.52
CA TYR A 14 25.77 -16.00 45.19
C TYR A 14 25.31 -14.54 45.29
N THR A 15 25.86 -13.76 46.20
CA THR A 15 25.55 -12.32 46.33
C THR A 15 26.26 -11.45 45.30
N SER A 16 27.47 -11.84 44.84
CA SER A 16 28.17 -11.14 43.77
C SER A 16 27.55 -11.40 42.38
N SER A 17 27.09 -12.63 42.11
CA SER A 17 26.38 -12.99 40.88
C SER A 17 25.03 -12.29 40.78
N ASN A 18 24.26 -12.19 41.85
CA ASN A 18 22.97 -11.47 41.82
C ASN A 18 23.12 -9.92 41.72
N ARG A 19 24.20 -9.38 42.27
CA ARG A 19 24.48 -7.92 42.09
C ARG A 19 24.90 -7.59 40.65
N GLY A 20 25.65 -8.47 39.98
CA GLY A 20 25.99 -8.33 38.56
C GLY A 20 24.77 -8.45 37.65
N ALA A 21 23.87 -9.39 37.94
CA ALA A 21 22.62 -9.53 37.17
C ALA A 21 21.64 -8.38 37.35
N ALA A 22 21.50 -7.87 38.60
CA ALA A 22 20.69 -6.71 38.92
C ALA A 22 21.25 -5.40 38.32
N ALA A 23 22.58 -5.20 38.39
CA ALA A 23 23.25 -4.08 37.75
C ALA A 23 23.13 -4.11 36.23
N GLY A 24 23.27 -5.29 35.60
CA GLY A 24 23.06 -5.48 34.19
C GLY A 24 21.60 -5.20 33.74
N THR A 25 20.64 -5.58 34.58
CA THR A 25 19.22 -5.33 34.31
C THR A 25 18.86 -3.84 34.46
N VAL A 26 19.41 -3.16 35.48
CA VAL A 26 19.24 -1.71 35.70
C VAL A 26 19.94 -0.93 34.60
N GLN A 27 21.15 -1.30 34.20
CA GLN A 27 21.85 -0.69 33.08
C GLN A 27 21.13 -0.92 31.75
N ARG A 28 20.57 -2.12 31.54
CA ARG A 28 19.75 -2.42 30.36
C ARG A 28 18.42 -1.64 30.35
N ASN A 29 17.80 -1.48 31.51
CA ASN A 29 16.58 -0.67 31.65
C ASN A 29 16.88 0.83 31.57
N MET A 30 18.02 1.30 32.08
CA MET A 30 18.50 2.67 31.86
C MET A 30 18.88 2.91 30.38
N ALA A 31 19.55 1.97 29.73
CA ALA A 31 19.83 2.06 28.29
C ALA A 31 18.55 2.02 27.45
N LEU A 32 17.51 1.29 27.88
CA LEU A 32 16.18 1.33 27.25
C LEU A 32 15.43 2.62 27.54
N ALA A 33 15.63 3.24 28.70
CA ALA A 33 15.04 4.53 29.07
C ALA A 33 15.79 5.73 28.48
N THR A 34 17.10 5.62 28.25
CA THR A 34 17.95 6.66 27.63
C THR A 34 18.21 6.41 26.14
N GLY A 35 17.78 5.27 25.60
CA GLY A 35 17.93 4.89 24.18
C GLY A 35 17.12 5.74 23.18
N SER A 36 16.54 6.85 23.64
CA SER A 36 15.77 7.77 22.78
C SER A 36 16.62 8.81 22.03
N ASP A 37 17.86 9.06 22.43
CA ASP A 37 18.59 10.24 21.92
C ASP A 37 19.73 9.94 20.92
N THR A 38 20.19 8.70 20.81
CA THR A 38 21.30 8.38 19.86
C THR A 38 20.84 8.20 18.41
N ASP A 39 19.54 8.00 18.16
CA ASP A 39 18.98 7.87 16.80
C ASP A 39 18.68 9.22 16.12
N VAL A 40 18.75 10.34 16.86
CA VAL A 40 18.52 11.71 16.35
C VAL A 40 19.68 12.20 15.47
N GLY A 41 20.86 11.58 15.58
CA GLY A 41 22.08 11.99 14.86
C GLY A 41 22.23 11.48 13.42
N GLN A 42 21.38 10.55 12.94
CA GLN A 42 21.47 9.95 11.61
C GLN A 42 20.24 10.20 10.72
N GLU A 43 19.49 11.26 10.96
CA GLU A 43 18.46 11.68 9.99
C GLU A 43 19.19 12.08 8.68
N THR A 44 19.12 11.23 7.66
CA THR A 44 19.70 11.52 6.33
C THR A 44 19.11 12.82 5.82
N LYS A 45 19.92 13.88 5.74
CA LYS A 45 19.48 15.20 5.28
C LYS A 45 18.78 15.04 3.92
N GLY A 46 17.49 15.42 3.82
CA GLY A 46 16.71 15.29 2.59
C GLY A 46 15.78 14.07 2.49
N TRP A 47 15.61 13.25 3.52
CA TRP A 47 14.68 12.11 3.54
C TRP A 47 13.23 12.50 3.14
N ARG A 48 12.81 13.73 3.48
CA ARG A 48 11.47 14.24 3.15
C ARG A 48 11.21 14.25 1.64
N PHE A 49 12.23 14.51 0.82
CA PHE A 49 12.10 14.48 -0.64
C PHE A 49 11.88 13.04 -1.16
N ALA A 50 12.54 12.05 -0.57
CA ALA A 50 12.34 10.65 -0.92
C ALA A 50 10.92 10.19 -0.57
N VAL A 51 10.42 10.57 0.60
CA VAL A 51 9.03 10.26 1.03
C VAL A 51 8.02 10.98 0.15
N ALA A 52 8.22 12.28 -0.12
CA ALA A 52 7.33 13.05 -0.98
C ALA A 52 7.26 12.48 -2.39
N SER A 53 8.40 12.04 -2.96
CA SER A 53 8.38 11.36 -4.26
C SER A 53 7.60 10.06 -4.23
N GLY A 54 7.73 9.26 -3.15
CA GLY A 54 6.96 8.03 -2.96
C GLY A 54 5.44 8.27 -2.86
N ILE A 55 5.02 9.30 -2.13
CA ILE A 55 3.59 9.67 -1.99
C ILE A 55 3.03 10.16 -3.33
N LEU A 56 3.68 11.15 -3.94
CA LEU A 56 3.20 11.76 -5.18
C LEU A 56 3.12 10.76 -6.34
N GLY A 57 4.06 9.85 -6.42
CA GLY A 57 4.00 8.86 -7.47
C GLY A 57 2.91 7.81 -7.26
N TRP A 58 2.58 7.46 -5.99
CA TRP A 58 1.44 6.61 -5.72
C TRP A 58 0.10 7.33 -6.00
N VAL A 59 0.03 8.64 -5.73
CA VAL A 59 -1.10 9.48 -6.16
C VAL A 59 -1.23 9.49 -7.67
N LEU A 60 -0.12 9.65 -8.40
CA LEU A 60 -0.11 9.68 -9.85
C LEU A 60 -0.49 8.33 -10.47
N ASP A 61 -0.01 7.21 -9.90
CA ASP A 61 -0.40 5.85 -10.27
C ASP A 61 -1.92 5.67 -10.17
N ALA A 62 -2.48 5.97 -9.00
CA ALA A 62 -3.92 5.86 -8.77
C ALA A 62 -4.73 6.83 -9.66
N PHE A 63 -4.26 8.04 -9.87
CA PHE A 63 -4.88 9.00 -10.79
C PHE A 63 -5.03 8.42 -12.20
N ASP A 64 -3.95 7.93 -12.78
CA ASP A 64 -3.94 7.37 -14.14
C ASP A 64 -4.82 6.11 -14.25
N PHE A 65 -4.86 5.29 -13.21
CA PHE A 65 -5.73 4.12 -13.14
C PHE A 65 -7.21 4.53 -13.20
N PHE A 66 -7.63 5.46 -12.35
CA PHE A 66 -9.03 5.88 -12.27
C PHE A 66 -9.47 6.74 -13.46
N VAL A 67 -8.57 7.53 -14.05
CA VAL A 67 -8.85 8.22 -15.32
C VAL A 67 -9.28 7.24 -16.39
N LEU A 68 -8.58 6.10 -16.54
CA LEU A 68 -8.99 5.08 -17.52
C LEU A 68 -10.37 4.49 -17.20
N VAL A 69 -10.64 4.19 -15.91
CA VAL A 69 -11.93 3.64 -15.47
C VAL A 69 -13.08 4.60 -15.81
N PHE A 70 -12.90 5.89 -15.54
CA PHE A 70 -13.92 6.92 -15.83
C PHE A 70 -14.12 7.18 -17.32
N LEU A 71 -13.14 6.86 -18.16
CA LEU A 71 -13.18 7.08 -19.60
C LEU A 71 -13.72 5.91 -20.43
N PHE A 72 -14.13 4.78 -19.82
CA PHE A 72 -14.53 3.59 -20.59
C PHE A 72 -15.55 3.88 -21.69
N ASP A 73 -16.61 4.62 -21.40
CA ASP A 73 -17.64 4.93 -22.37
C ASP A 73 -17.14 5.95 -23.44
N ALA A 74 -16.39 6.96 -23.03
CA ALA A 74 -15.82 7.96 -23.94
C ALA A 74 -14.83 7.33 -24.93
N LEU A 75 -13.98 6.40 -24.46
CA LEU A 75 -13.01 5.69 -25.31
C LEU A 75 -13.69 4.69 -26.23
N ALA A 76 -14.71 3.95 -25.75
CA ALA A 76 -15.49 3.02 -26.57
C ALA A 76 -16.14 3.77 -27.74
N ASN A 77 -16.77 4.91 -27.47
CA ASN A 77 -17.38 5.76 -28.48
C ASN A 77 -16.35 6.36 -29.45
N HIS A 78 -15.22 6.85 -28.93
CA HIS A 78 -14.18 7.50 -29.74
C HIS A 78 -13.50 6.54 -30.71
N PHE A 79 -13.18 5.31 -30.26
CA PHE A 79 -12.51 4.31 -31.09
C PHE A 79 -13.48 3.37 -31.84
N HIS A 80 -14.80 3.58 -31.69
CA HIS A 80 -15.86 2.74 -32.27
C HIS A 80 -15.69 1.25 -31.93
N VAL A 81 -15.35 0.95 -30.66
CA VAL A 81 -15.20 -0.40 -30.14
C VAL A 81 -16.20 -0.67 -29.02
N SER A 82 -16.37 -1.96 -28.65
CA SER A 82 -17.22 -2.28 -27.52
C SER A 82 -16.61 -1.76 -26.19
N LYS A 83 -17.45 -1.37 -25.23
CA LYS A 83 -17.00 -1.03 -23.87
C LYS A 83 -16.16 -2.14 -23.25
N LEU A 84 -16.53 -3.40 -23.50
CA LEU A 84 -15.80 -4.59 -23.03
C LEU A 84 -14.36 -4.61 -23.57
N SER A 85 -14.14 -4.22 -24.83
CA SER A 85 -12.79 -4.11 -25.41
C SER A 85 -11.93 -3.11 -24.64
N VAL A 86 -12.50 -1.97 -24.23
CA VAL A 86 -11.80 -0.97 -23.41
C VAL A 86 -11.51 -1.52 -21.99
N VAL A 87 -12.44 -2.24 -21.38
CA VAL A 87 -12.23 -2.91 -20.08
C VAL A 87 -11.09 -3.93 -20.16
N TYR A 88 -10.97 -4.69 -21.26
CA TYR A 88 -9.84 -5.59 -21.45
C TYR A 88 -8.47 -4.88 -21.49
N THR A 89 -8.41 -3.62 -21.90
CA THR A 89 -7.15 -2.86 -21.83
C THR A 89 -6.70 -2.62 -20.38
N LEU A 90 -7.65 -2.42 -19.46
CA LEU A 90 -7.35 -2.33 -18.03
C LEU A 90 -6.84 -3.67 -17.50
N THR A 91 -7.51 -4.78 -17.83
CA THR A 91 -7.07 -6.13 -17.45
C THR A 91 -5.65 -6.40 -17.95
N LEU A 92 -5.35 -6.05 -19.22
CA LEU A 92 -4.01 -6.17 -19.78
C LEU A 92 -2.99 -5.33 -19.03
N THR A 93 -3.33 -4.07 -18.70
CA THR A 93 -2.47 -3.19 -17.90
C THR A 93 -2.12 -3.84 -16.55
N LEU A 94 -3.13 -4.38 -15.84
CA LEU A 94 -2.93 -5.05 -14.54
C LEU A 94 -2.11 -6.33 -14.68
N ALA A 95 -2.32 -7.12 -15.74
CA ALA A 95 -1.58 -8.35 -16.00
C ALA A 95 -0.07 -8.10 -16.29
N MET A 96 0.28 -6.92 -16.82
CA MET A 96 1.67 -6.55 -17.09
C MET A 96 2.41 -6.01 -15.86
N ARG A 97 1.72 -5.64 -14.78
CA ARG A 97 2.33 -5.07 -13.57
C ARG A 97 3.35 -5.99 -12.87
N PRO A 98 3.15 -7.31 -12.72
CA PRO A 98 4.16 -8.19 -12.13
C PRO A 98 5.50 -8.19 -12.90
N LEU A 99 5.47 -8.06 -14.23
CA LEU A 99 6.69 -7.94 -15.04
C LEU A 99 7.45 -6.66 -14.71
N GLY A 100 6.71 -5.56 -14.52
CA GLY A 100 7.27 -4.29 -14.08
C GLY A 100 7.90 -4.37 -12.69
N ALA A 101 7.21 -4.98 -11.73
CA ALA A 101 7.74 -5.19 -10.38
C ALA A 101 9.03 -6.02 -10.40
N LEU A 102 9.07 -7.07 -11.22
CA LEU A 102 10.26 -7.91 -11.39
C LEU A 102 11.42 -7.11 -11.98
N PHE A 103 11.19 -6.38 -13.08
CA PHE A 103 12.22 -5.63 -13.78
C PHE A 103 12.74 -4.45 -12.97
N PHE A 104 11.88 -3.51 -12.59
CA PHE A 104 12.30 -2.30 -11.86
C PHE A 104 12.73 -2.59 -10.43
N GLY A 105 12.11 -3.58 -9.76
CA GLY A 105 12.50 -4.02 -8.43
C GLY A 105 13.91 -4.60 -8.41
N ALA A 106 14.22 -5.52 -9.34
CA ALA A 106 15.57 -6.09 -9.47
C ALA A 106 16.60 -5.00 -9.84
N LEU A 107 16.22 -4.06 -10.71
CA LEU A 107 17.07 -2.93 -11.10
C LEU A 107 17.37 -2.03 -9.88
N ALA A 108 16.34 -1.75 -9.05
CA ALA A 108 16.47 -0.94 -7.85
C ALA A 108 17.31 -1.63 -6.75
N ASP A 109 17.17 -2.93 -6.58
CA ASP A 109 18.00 -3.68 -5.65
C ASP A 109 19.47 -3.72 -6.13
N ARG A 110 19.71 -3.80 -7.45
CA ARG A 110 21.07 -3.87 -8.00
C ARG A 110 21.80 -2.52 -8.10
N PHE A 111 21.11 -1.45 -8.55
CA PHE A 111 21.71 -0.18 -8.95
C PHE A 111 21.37 1.01 -8.05
N GLY A 112 20.58 0.81 -7.00
CA GLY A 112 20.11 1.86 -6.09
C GLY A 112 18.63 2.19 -6.31
N ARG A 113 18.06 2.92 -5.35
CA ARG A 113 16.61 3.25 -5.38
C ARG A 113 16.32 4.42 -6.32
N LYS A 114 17.18 5.44 -6.25
CA LYS A 114 17.00 6.73 -6.90
C LYS A 114 16.94 6.64 -8.42
N ARG A 115 17.97 6.05 -9.05
CA ARG A 115 18.08 5.99 -10.52
C ARG A 115 16.95 5.18 -11.16
N PRO A 116 16.66 3.94 -10.71
CA PRO A 116 15.55 3.17 -11.26
C PRO A 116 14.19 3.82 -11.02
N LEU A 117 13.99 4.54 -9.91
CA LEU A 117 12.76 5.29 -9.65
C LEU A 117 12.56 6.40 -10.68
N ILE A 118 13.59 7.21 -10.94
CA ILE A 118 13.55 8.27 -11.97
C ILE A 118 13.24 7.66 -13.34
N PHE A 119 13.95 6.59 -13.71
CA PHE A 119 13.71 5.92 -14.99
C PHE A 119 12.28 5.38 -15.10
N CYS A 120 11.78 4.75 -14.04
CA CYS A 120 10.42 4.23 -13.98
C CYS A 120 9.37 5.34 -14.17
N VAL A 121 9.53 6.47 -13.46
CA VAL A 121 8.62 7.63 -13.56
C VAL A 121 8.63 8.23 -14.97
N LEU A 122 9.81 8.47 -15.53
CA LEU A 122 9.94 8.98 -16.90
C LEU A 122 9.33 8.03 -17.93
N TYR A 123 9.58 6.72 -17.76
CA TYR A 123 9.04 5.68 -18.63
C TYR A 123 7.52 5.69 -18.64
N PHE A 124 6.86 5.50 -17.48
CA PHE A 124 5.40 5.39 -17.46
C PHE A 124 4.73 6.72 -17.82
N SER A 125 5.30 7.86 -17.42
CA SER A 125 4.77 9.18 -17.78
C SER A 125 4.83 9.43 -19.29
N SER A 126 5.93 9.06 -19.96
CA SER A 126 6.04 9.17 -21.42
C SER A 126 5.00 8.28 -22.12
N ILE A 127 4.78 7.06 -21.61
CA ILE A 127 3.76 6.16 -22.16
C ILE A 127 2.34 6.71 -21.91
N THR A 128 2.09 7.37 -20.78
CA THR A 128 0.81 8.04 -20.49
C THR A 128 0.55 9.16 -21.50
N VAL A 129 1.54 10.00 -21.79
CA VAL A 129 1.43 11.05 -22.83
C VAL A 129 1.16 10.42 -24.20
N LEU A 130 1.89 9.37 -24.58
CA LEU A 130 1.63 8.63 -25.83
C LEU A 130 0.23 8.02 -25.88
N THR A 131 -0.29 7.57 -24.73
CA THR A 131 -1.68 7.09 -24.63
C THR A 131 -2.69 8.19 -24.99
N GLY A 132 -2.48 9.41 -24.48
CA GLY A 132 -3.31 10.58 -24.85
C GLY A 132 -3.22 10.96 -26.33
N LEU A 133 -2.12 10.66 -26.99
CA LEU A 133 -1.87 10.90 -28.41
C LEU A 133 -2.29 9.75 -29.34
N SER A 134 -2.90 8.69 -28.79
CA SER A 134 -3.25 7.49 -29.57
C SER A 134 -4.10 7.79 -30.80
N PRO A 135 -3.65 7.41 -32.02
CA PRO A 135 -4.40 7.62 -33.25
C PRO A 135 -5.50 6.57 -33.46
N ASN A 136 -5.32 5.37 -32.90
CA ASN A 136 -6.25 4.24 -33.01
C ASN A 136 -6.24 3.36 -31.76
N PHE A 137 -7.21 2.46 -31.68
CA PHE A 137 -7.38 1.58 -30.51
C PHE A 137 -6.21 0.61 -30.29
N THR A 138 -5.63 0.07 -31.36
CA THR A 138 -4.49 -0.85 -31.23
C THR A 138 -3.28 -0.17 -30.59
N PHE A 139 -2.95 1.05 -31.02
CA PHE A 139 -1.87 1.84 -30.43
C PHE A 139 -2.17 2.15 -28.96
N PHE A 140 -3.43 2.51 -28.64
CA PHE A 140 -3.89 2.72 -27.26
C PHE A 140 -3.65 1.47 -26.40
N VAL A 141 -4.03 0.28 -26.86
CA VAL A 141 -3.85 -1.00 -26.16
C VAL A 141 -2.36 -1.29 -25.90
N ILE A 142 -1.50 -1.10 -26.90
CA ILE A 142 -0.05 -1.28 -26.75
C ILE A 142 0.51 -0.32 -25.69
N CYS A 143 0.14 0.95 -25.74
CA CYS A 143 0.54 1.92 -24.71
C CYS A 143 0.06 1.49 -23.31
N ARG A 144 -1.17 1.01 -23.17
CA ARG A 144 -1.68 0.53 -21.88
C ARG A 144 -0.94 -0.69 -21.34
N ALA A 145 -0.55 -1.62 -22.21
CA ALA A 145 0.28 -2.75 -21.81
C ALA A 145 1.67 -2.31 -21.33
N LEU A 146 2.34 -1.45 -22.09
CA LEU A 146 3.64 -0.89 -21.71
C LEU A 146 3.55 -0.05 -20.44
N TYR A 147 2.50 0.78 -20.30
CA TYR A 147 2.23 1.53 -19.08
C TYR A 147 2.14 0.62 -17.84
N GLY A 148 1.47 -0.53 -17.97
CA GLY A 148 1.35 -1.52 -16.90
C GLY A 148 2.70 -2.00 -16.36
N ILE A 149 3.72 -2.14 -17.22
CA ILE A 149 5.09 -2.48 -16.81
C ILE A 149 5.68 -1.36 -15.94
N GLY A 150 5.56 -0.09 -16.35
CA GLY A 150 6.03 1.04 -15.56
C GLY A 150 5.34 1.16 -14.21
N LEU A 151 4.02 1.08 -14.22
CA LEU A 151 3.17 1.15 -13.04
C LEU A 151 3.51 0.07 -12.01
N GLY A 152 3.66 -1.18 -12.46
CA GLY A 152 4.01 -2.31 -11.60
C GLY A 152 5.36 -2.14 -10.91
N GLY A 153 6.31 -1.49 -11.56
CA GLY A 153 7.63 -1.23 -10.99
C GLY A 153 7.65 -0.13 -9.93
N TYR A 154 6.81 0.87 -10.09
CA TYR A 154 6.87 2.08 -9.26
C TYR A 154 6.63 1.80 -7.78
N TRP A 155 5.55 1.08 -7.42
CA TRP A 155 5.15 0.91 -6.03
C TRP A 155 6.25 0.29 -5.16
N GLY A 156 6.86 -0.82 -5.63
CA GLY A 156 7.92 -1.51 -4.88
C GLY A 156 9.16 -0.63 -4.66
N VAL A 157 9.60 0.08 -5.69
CA VAL A 157 10.78 0.96 -5.63
C VAL A 157 10.48 2.21 -4.81
N GLY A 158 9.34 2.87 -5.02
CA GLY A 158 8.94 4.08 -4.31
C GLY A 158 8.70 3.84 -2.82
N ALA A 159 7.96 2.76 -2.47
CA ALA A 159 7.70 2.40 -1.08
C ALA A 159 8.99 2.02 -0.33
N SER A 160 9.88 1.20 -0.95
CA SER A 160 11.15 0.84 -0.32
C SER A 160 12.05 2.06 -0.15
N TYR A 161 12.17 2.93 -1.15
CA TYR A 161 12.97 4.15 -1.07
C TYR A 161 12.46 5.08 0.05
N ALA A 162 11.15 5.29 0.14
CA ALA A 162 10.54 6.10 1.17
C ALA A 162 10.74 5.49 2.58
N MET A 163 10.52 4.16 2.74
CA MET A 163 10.66 3.49 4.04
C MET A 163 12.10 3.40 4.52
N GLU A 164 13.05 3.14 3.62
CA GLU A 164 14.49 3.10 3.93
C GLU A 164 15.05 4.47 4.29
N SER A 165 14.53 5.54 3.66
CA SER A 165 14.96 6.92 3.93
C SER A 165 14.31 7.51 5.18
N SER A 166 13.21 6.93 5.65
CA SER A 166 12.40 7.47 6.76
C SER A 166 13.03 7.20 8.11
N PRO A 167 13.00 8.18 9.05
CA PRO A 167 13.31 7.93 10.45
C PRO A 167 12.35 6.87 11.03
N ARG A 168 12.88 5.94 11.84
CA ARG A 168 12.10 4.81 12.39
C ARG A 168 10.82 5.27 13.09
N ARG A 169 10.92 6.34 13.91
CA ARG A 169 9.81 6.90 14.69
C ARG A 169 8.62 7.38 13.85
N PHE A 170 8.84 7.75 12.57
CA PHE A 170 7.80 8.23 11.67
C PHE A 170 7.36 7.19 10.62
N ARG A 171 8.03 6.05 10.55
CA ARG A 171 7.80 5.04 9.49
C ARG A 171 6.34 4.61 9.39
N GLY A 172 5.65 4.46 10.52
CA GLY A 172 4.23 4.09 10.54
C GLY A 172 3.32 5.16 9.93
N VAL A 173 3.46 6.43 10.35
CA VAL A 173 2.63 7.51 9.80
C VAL A 173 2.95 7.77 8.32
N LEU A 174 4.22 7.66 7.93
CA LEU A 174 4.65 7.84 6.54
C LEU A 174 4.15 6.70 5.65
N SER A 175 4.09 5.48 6.17
CA SER A 175 3.43 4.34 5.54
C SER A 175 1.96 4.65 5.25
N GLY A 176 1.23 5.18 6.23
CA GLY A 176 -0.17 5.60 6.06
C GLY A 176 -0.33 6.72 5.03
N LEU A 177 0.56 7.70 5.02
CA LEU A 177 0.55 8.80 4.05
C LEU A 177 0.83 8.30 2.62
N ILE A 178 1.76 7.36 2.43
CA ILE A 178 1.99 6.75 1.12
C ILE A 178 0.70 6.07 0.65
N GLN A 179 0.09 5.25 1.51
CA GLN A 179 -1.09 4.49 1.13
C GLN A 179 -2.32 5.39 0.90
N ALA A 180 -2.44 6.51 1.62
CA ALA A 180 -3.46 7.54 1.37
C ALA A 180 -3.38 8.13 -0.05
N GLY A 181 -2.25 7.98 -0.75
CA GLY A 181 -2.11 8.39 -2.15
C GLY A 181 -3.13 7.75 -3.09
N TYR A 182 -3.58 6.51 -2.82
CA TYR A 182 -4.56 5.83 -3.66
C TYR A 182 -5.95 6.52 -3.65
N PRO A 183 -6.60 6.74 -2.50
CA PRO A 183 -7.85 7.49 -2.47
C PRO A 183 -7.69 8.97 -2.87
N ILE A 184 -6.54 9.59 -2.64
CA ILE A 184 -6.26 10.96 -3.14
C ILE A 184 -6.23 10.95 -4.67
N GLY A 185 -5.56 9.99 -5.30
CA GLY A 185 -5.53 9.84 -6.76
C GLY A 185 -6.92 9.65 -7.36
N TYR A 186 -7.79 8.85 -6.72
CA TYR A 186 -9.21 8.71 -7.09
C TYR A 186 -9.93 10.07 -7.09
N LEU A 187 -9.82 10.81 -5.99
CA LEU A 187 -10.48 12.12 -5.87
C LEU A 187 -9.98 13.11 -6.92
N LEU A 188 -8.67 13.17 -7.17
CA LEU A 188 -8.07 14.02 -8.19
C LEU A 188 -8.51 13.62 -9.59
N ALA A 189 -8.58 12.32 -9.90
CA ALA A 189 -9.09 11.83 -11.18
C ALA A 189 -10.56 12.22 -11.38
N SER A 190 -11.40 12.09 -10.34
CA SER A 190 -12.80 12.51 -10.38
C SER A 190 -12.95 14.00 -10.67
N VAL A 191 -12.14 14.85 -10.02
CA VAL A 191 -12.13 16.30 -10.28
C VAL A 191 -11.66 16.61 -11.71
N ALA A 192 -10.56 16.01 -12.16
CA ALA A 192 -10.04 16.23 -13.52
C ALA A 192 -11.05 15.83 -14.60
N MET A 193 -11.75 14.71 -14.39
CA MET A 193 -12.82 14.26 -15.29
C MET A 193 -13.98 15.25 -15.39
N GLN A 194 -14.37 15.89 -14.28
CA GLN A 194 -15.48 16.84 -14.26
C GLN A 194 -15.10 18.23 -14.76
N THR A 195 -13.83 18.62 -14.62
CA THR A 195 -13.37 19.98 -14.97
C THR A 195 -12.68 20.07 -16.32
N LEU A 196 -11.82 19.11 -16.66
CA LEU A 196 -10.99 19.16 -17.87
C LEU A 196 -11.65 18.47 -19.06
N THR A 197 -12.27 17.32 -18.86
CA THR A 197 -12.83 16.52 -19.96
C THR A 197 -13.94 17.25 -20.73
N PRO A 198 -14.87 18.01 -20.11
CA PRO A 198 -15.90 18.73 -20.84
C PRO A 198 -15.36 19.86 -21.72
N VAL A 199 -14.23 20.47 -21.35
CA VAL A 199 -13.65 21.64 -22.02
C VAL A 199 -12.56 21.24 -23.02
N LEU A 200 -11.67 20.32 -22.65
CA LEU A 200 -10.47 19.96 -23.41
C LEU A 200 -10.53 18.58 -24.04
N GLY A 201 -11.61 17.82 -23.77
CA GLY A 201 -11.79 16.45 -24.25
C GLY A 201 -11.01 15.42 -23.39
N TRP A 202 -11.28 14.15 -23.63
CA TRP A 202 -10.74 13.02 -22.84
C TRP A 202 -9.21 12.90 -22.88
N ARG A 203 -8.56 13.42 -23.93
CA ARG A 203 -7.08 13.34 -24.06
C ARG A 203 -6.36 14.19 -23.03
N SER A 204 -6.96 15.30 -22.61
CA SER A 204 -6.34 16.26 -21.69
C SER A 204 -5.92 15.66 -20.36
N VAL A 205 -6.70 14.71 -19.83
CA VAL A 205 -6.42 14.09 -18.53
C VAL A 205 -5.15 13.24 -18.52
N PHE A 206 -4.73 12.70 -19.68
CA PHE A 206 -3.47 11.96 -19.81
C PHE A 206 -2.24 12.88 -19.81
N PHE A 207 -2.40 14.18 -20.09
CA PHE A 207 -1.29 15.14 -20.04
C PHE A 207 -1.10 15.76 -18.66
N VAL A 208 -2.11 15.74 -17.79
CA VAL A 208 -2.03 16.29 -16.42
C VAL A 208 -0.96 15.61 -15.58
N GLY A 209 -0.71 14.33 -15.79
CA GLY A 209 0.31 13.56 -15.08
C GLY A 209 1.75 13.99 -15.37
N ALA A 210 2.03 14.57 -16.54
CA ALA A 210 3.41 14.91 -16.96
C ALA A 210 4.09 15.97 -16.06
N PRO A 211 3.46 17.10 -15.69
CA PRO A 211 4.03 18.05 -14.74
C PRO A 211 4.28 17.42 -13.35
N VAL A 212 3.36 16.55 -12.88
CA VAL A 212 3.51 15.84 -11.60
C VAL A 212 4.69 14.88 -11.65
N ALA A 213 4.86 14.14 -12.76
CA ALA A 213 6.02 13.28 -12.98
C ALA A 213 7.32 14.08 -12.99
N GLY A 214 7.34 15.25 -13.62
CA GLY A 214 8.48 16.19 -13.56
C GLY A 214 8.82 16.59 -12.12
N LEU A 215 7.82 16.94 -11.32
CA LEU A 215 8.01 17.26 -9.91
C LEU A 215 8.57 16.05 -9.11
N ILE A 216 8.06 14.83 -9.36
CA ILE A 216 8.58 13.61 -8.71
C ILE A 216 10.06 13.40 -9.06
N VAL A 217 10.45 13.62 -10.31
CA VAL A 217 11.85 13.54 -10.74
C VAL A 217 12.72 14.55 -10.00
N VAL A 218 12.29 15.83 -9.91
CA VAL A 218 13.03 16.89 -9.20
C VAL A 218 13.18 16.53 -7.71
N LEU A 219 12.11 16.09 -7.05
CA LEU A 219 12.16 15.66 -5.65
C LEU A 219 13.11 14.46 -5.47
N THR A 220 13.06 13.48 -6.37
CA THR A 220 13.93 12.31 -6.32
C THR A 220 15.40 12.72 -6.56
N LEU A 221 15.67 13.67 -7.46
CA LEU A 221 17.02 14.20 -7.68
C LEU A 221 17.56 14.93 -6.45
N SER A 222 16.70 15.62 -5.71
CA SER A 222 17.05 16.36 -4.49
C SER A 222 17.24 15.45 -3.26
N ALA A 223 16.71 14.22 -3.29
CA ALA A 223 16.83 13.25 -2.21
C ALA A 223 18.18 12.51 -2.27
N PRO A 224 18.74 12.07 -1.13
CA PRO A 224 19.93 11.21 -1.11
C PRO A 224 19.60 9.79 -1.57
N GLU A 225 20.59 9.01 -1.99
CA GLU A 225 20.42 7.57 -2.20
C GLU A 225 20.24 6.85 -0.85
N SER A 226 19.50 5.75 -0.83
CA SER A 226 19.26 4.95 0.38
C SER A 226 20.57 4.44 0.98
N GLU A 227 20.82 4.81 2.24
CA GLU A 227 21.98 4.31 2.99
C GLU A 227 21.80 2.83 3.32
N ALA A 228 20.57 2.38 3.61
CA ALA A 228 20.27 0.97 3.84
C ALA A 228 20.62 0.11 2.60
N TRP A 229 20.36 0.62 1.40
CA TRP A 229 20.77 -0.06 0.17
C TRP A 229 22.30 -0.06 0.02
N ARG A 230 23.00 1.05 0.28
CA ARG A 230 24.47 1.13 0.16
C ARG A 230 25.16 0.07 1.00
N GLN A 231 24.67 -0.16 2.22
CA GLN A 231 25.24 -1.14 3.16
C GLN A 231 24.88 -2.59 2.81
N ASN A 232 23.72 -2.82 2.18
CA ASN A 232 23.18 -4.16 1.91
C ASN A 232 23.17 -4.51 0.41
N ARG A 233 23.86 -3.74 -0.43
CA ARG A 233 23.86 -3.89 -1.88
C ARG A 233 24.22 -5.30 -2.33
N PRO A 234 23.37 -6.01 -3.11
CA PRO A 234 23.71 -7.31 -3.66
C PRO A 234 24.78 -7.17 -4.77
N ALA A 235 25.78 -8.05 -4.74
CA ALA A 235 26.86 -8.02 -5.71
C ALA A 235 26.44 -8.49 -7.11
N SER A 236 25.38 -9.32 -7.22
CA SER A 236 24.94 -9.91 -8.48
C SER A 236 23.45 -10.25 -8.51
N ILE A 237 22.89 -10.41 -9.72
CA ILE A 237 21.53 -10.91 -9.94
C ILE A 237 21.35 -12.34 -9.37
N ARG A 238 22.40 -13.15 -9.36
CA ARG A 238 22.38 -14.49 -8.75
C ARG A 238 22.08 -14.42 -7.24
N GLN A 239 22.62 -13.40 -6.54
CA GLN A 239 22.31 -13.18 -5.11
C GLN A 239 20.86 -12.75 -4.90
N ILE A 240 20.32 -11.89 -5.77
CA ILE A 240 18.90 -11.48 -5.73
C ILE A 240 18.01 -12.72 -5.86
N ARG A 241 18.27 -13.57 -6.87
CA ARG A 241 17.53 -14.82 -7.05
C ARG A 241 17.70 -15.78 -5.85
N GLY A 242 18.92 -15.91 -5.33
CA GLY A 242 19.21 -16.72 -4.13
C GLY A 242 18.42 -16.24 -2.91
N ALA A 243 18.38 -14.93 -2.66
CA ALA A 243 17.63 -14.36 -1.55
C ALA A 243 16.13 -14.61 -1.67
N LEU A 244 15.53 -14.51 -2.87
CA LEU A 244 14.13 -14.85 -3.11
C LEU A 244 13.84 -16.32 -2.78
N LEU A 245 14.66 -17.25 -3.26
CA LEU A 245 14.47 -18.70 -3.05
C LEU A 245 14.68 -19.09 -1.57
N GLN A 246 15.65 -18.48 -0.90
CA GLN A 246 15.93 -18.72 0.51
C GLN A 246 14.79 -18.28 1.41
N HIS A 247 14.08 -17.19 1.05
CA HIS A 247 13.00 -16.61 1.85
C HIS A 247 11.61 -16.92 1.27
N LYS A 248 11.46 -18.03 0.53
CA LYS A 248 10.19 -18.43 -0.09
C LYS A 248 9.01 -18.53 0.88
N GLY A 249 9.25 -18.94 2.13
CA GLY A 249 8.19 -19.06 3.14
C GLY A 249 7.58 -17.71 3.50
N ILE A 250 8.43 -16.70 3.78
CA ILE A 250 7.95 -15.34 4.05
C ILE A 250 7.32 -14.72 2.78
N PHE A 251 7.85 -15.04 1.60
CA PHE A 251 7.26 -14.58 0.33
C PHE A 251 5.83 -15.08 0.16
N LEU A 252 5.60 -16.37 0.36
CA LEU A 252 4.26 -16.98 0.24
C LEU A 252 3.30 -16.46 1.31
N TYR A 253 3.77 -16.27 2.54
CA TYR A 253 2.98 -15.64 3.60
C TYR A 253 2.53 -14.23 3.21
N LEU A 254 3.47 -13.39 2.77
CA LEU A 254 3.17 -12.02 2.37
C LEU A 254 2.30 -11.97 1.11
N LEU A 255 2.49 -12.90 0.17
CA LEU A 255 1.67 -13.01 -1.02
C LEU A 255 0.21 -13.36 -0.66
N LEU A 256 0.00 -14.35 0.22
CA LEU A 256 -1.34 -14.70 0.70
C LEU A 256 -1.98 -13.51 1.44
N MET A 257 -1.24 -12.91 2.36
CA MET A 257 -1.68 -11.72 3.10
C MET A 257 -2.11 -10.60 2.15
N MET A 258 -1.27 -10.29 1.17
CA MET A 258 -1.53 -9.20 0.24
C MET A 258 -2.69 -9.50 -0.71
N SER A 259 -2.81 -10.76 -1.18
CA SER A 259 -3.95 -11.19 -2.01
C SER A 259 -5.28 -11.05 -1.27
N MET A 260 -5.35 -11.50 -0.02
CA MET A 260 -6.56 -11.37 0.80
C MET A 260 -6.89 -9.92 1.13
N LEU A 261 -5.88 -9.11 1.42
CA LEU A 261 -6.07 -7.68 1.67
C LEU A 261 -6.62 -6.95 0.42
N LEU A 262 -6.16 -7.33 -0.77
CA LEU A 262 -6.66 -6.80 -2.03
C LEU A 262 -8.08 -7.31 -2.34
N CYS A 263 -8.41 -8.57 -2.02
CA CYS A 263 -9.80 -9.05 -2.08
C CYS A 263 -10.70 -8.19 -1.18
N LEU A 264 -10.29 -7.89 0.05
CA LEU A 264 -10.99 -7.00 0.97
C LEU A 264 -11.20 -5.59 0.37
N SER A 265 -10.17 -5.00 -0.27
CA SER A 265 -10.30 -3.68 -0.88
C SER A 265 -11.26 -3.67 -2.06
N HIS A 266 -11.18 -4.69 -2.92
CA HIS A 266 -12.10 -4.83 -4.05
C HIS A 266 -13.54 -5.07 -3.59
N GLY A 267 -13.75 -5.98 -2.64
CA GLY A 267 -15.06 -6.28 -2.08
C GLY A 267 -15.74 -5.08 -1.43
N ALA A 268 -14.98 -4.23 -0.74
CA ALA A 268 -15.53 -3.03 -0.11
C ALA A 268 -15.88 -1.89 -1.10
N GLN A 269 -15.43 -1.95 -2.36
CA GLN A 269 -15.52 -0.83 -3.29
C GLN A 269 -16.18 -1.15 -4.62
N ASP A 270 -15.91 -2.31 -5.23
CA ASP A 270 -16.24 -2.54 -6.64
C ASP A 270 -17.75 -2.70 -6.87
N LEU A 271 -18.42 -3.47 -6.04
CA LEU A 271 -19.86 -3.72 -6.14
C LEU A 271 -20.71 -2.69 -5.38
N TYR A 272 -20.11 -1.91 -4.50
CA TYR A 272 -20.81 -0.98 -3.61
C TYR A 272 -21.59 0.14 -4.34
N PRO A 273 -21.09 0.74 -5.44
CA PRO A 273 -21.85 1.71 -6.22
C PRO A 273 -23.14 1.12 -6.84
N ASP A 274 -23.10 -0.14 -7.26
CA ASP A 274 -24.27 -0.82 -7.81
C ASP A 274 -25.27 -1.21 -6.70
N PHE A 275 -24.77 -1.60 -5.54
CA PHE A 275 -25.61 -1.75 -4.34
C PHE A 275 -26.34 -0.46 -4.00
N LEU A 276 -25.67 0.70 -3.97
CA LEU A 276 -26.30 2.00 -3.69
C LEU A 276 -27.41 2.35 -4.69
N LYS A 277 -27.24 2.01 -5.98
CA LYS A 277 -28.30 2.19 -7.00
C LYS A 277 -29.54 1.30 -6.70
N SER A 278 -29.34 0.13 -6.10
CA SER A 278 -30.40 -0.81 -5.77
C SER A 278 -31.23 -0.42 -4.53
N VAL A 279 -30.77 0.62 -3.76
CA VAL A 279 -31.47 1.12 -2.56
C VAL A 279 -32.35 2.32 -2.94
N PRO A 280 -33.70 2.16 -3.11
CA PRO A 280 -34.57 3.23 -3.62
C PRO A 280 -34.52 4.51 -2.78
N ALA A 281 -34.35 4.36 -1.44
CA ALA A 281 -34.25 5.48 -0.51
C ALA A 281 -33.02 6.38 -0.73
N ILE A 282 -32.04 5.96 -1.53
CA ILE A 282 -30.78 6.65 -1.77
C ILE A 282 -30.71 7.28 -3.18
N ALA A 283 -31.27 6.59 -4.19
CA ALA A 283 -31.15 6.98 -5.58
C ALA A 283 -31.65 8.42 -5.88
N ALA A 284 -32.65 8.88 -5.12
CA ALA A 284 -33.23 10.22 -5.27
C ALA A 284 -32.64 11.28 -4.30
N LYS A 285 -31.66 10.90 -3.42
CA LYS A 285 -31.13 11.82 -2.42
C LYS A 285 -29.87 12.52 -2.90
N THR A 286 -29.58 13.68 -2.32
CA THR A 286 -28.40 14.49 -2.58
C THR A 286 -27.55 14.62 -1.34
N ILE A 287 -26.20 14.59 -1.53
CA ILE A 287 -25.17 14.88 -0.54
C ILE A 287 -24.15 15.80 -1.20
N LEU A 288 -23.64 16.80 -0.51
CA LEU A 288 -22.63 17.73 -1.04
C LEU A 288 -23.11 18.42 -2.34
N ARG A 289 -24.42 18.68 -2.48
CA ARG A 289 -25.06 19.24 -3.67
C ARG A 289 -24.97 18.35 -4.93
N MET A 290 -24.68 17.07 -4.79
CA MET A 290 -24.65 16.07 -5.87
C MET A 290 -25.49 14.85 -5.49
N SER A 291 -25.77 13.97 -6.45
CA SER A 291 -26.45 12.70 -6.15
C SER A 291 -25.69 11.92 -5.08
N ALA A 292 -26.41 11.30 -4.16
CA ALA A 292 -25.83 10.45 -3.11
C ALA A 292 -24.98 9.32 -3.68
N LEU A 293 -25.26 8.86 -4.90
CA LEU A 293 -24.49 7.85 -5.63
C LEU A 293 -23.04 8.27 -5.88
N TYR A 294 -22.76 9.58 -6.00
CA TYR A 294 -21.41 10.13 -6.15
C TYR A 294 -20.86 10.70 -4.84
N GLY A 295 -21.74 11.25 -3.99
CA GLY A 295 -21.34 11.86 -2.72
C GLY A 295 -20.85 10.83 -1.70
N ILE A 296 -21.47 9.64 -1.62
CA ILE A 296 -21.03 8.56 -0.73
C ILE A 296 -19.61 8.08 -1.08
N PRO A 297 -19.27 7.77 -2.36
CA PRO A 297 -17.90 7.45 -2.76
C PRO A 297 -16.86 8.50 -2.38
N ILE A 298 -17.17 9.77 -2.48
CA ILE A 298 -16.25 10.84 -2.04
C ILE A 298 -16.03 10.77 -0.54
N LEU A 299 -17.10 10.64 0.24
CA LEU A 299 -17.01 10.59 1.70
C LEU A 299 -16.27 9.34 2.19
N TYR A 300 -16.51 8.18 1.62
CA TYR A 300 -15.78 6.98 2.03
C TYR A 300 -14.29 7.05 1.63
N ASN A 301 -13.90 7.72 0.54
CA ASN A 301 -12.49 7.96 0.22
C ASN A 301 -11.82 8.91 1.23
N ILE A 302 -12.54 9.89 1.79
CA ILE A 302 -12.05 10.67 2.92
C ILE A 302 -11.83 9.79 4.15
N GLY A 303 -12.76 8.86 4.43
CA GLY A 303 -12.60 7.82 5.45
C GLY A 303 -11.37 6.93 5.21
N ALA A 304 -11.12 6.56 3.96
CA ALA A 304 -9.95 5.80 3.54
C ALA A 304 -8.63 6.53 3.86
N ILE A 305 -8.54 7.82 3.53
CA ILE A 305 -7.38 8.66 3.86
C ILE A 305 -7.17 8.73 5.38
N ALA A 306 -8.24 9.03 6.13
CA ALA A 306 -8.19 9.12 7.59
C ALA A 306 -7.74 7.79 8.21
N GLY A 307 -8.33 6.67 7.79
CA GLY A 307 -7.98 5.32 8.24
C GLY A 307 -6.52 4.99 7.98
N ALA A 308 -6.04 5.18 6.76
CA ALA A 308 -4.66 4.89 6.39
C ALA A 308 -3.65 5.64 7.27
N VAL A 309 -3.86 6.94 7.49
CA VAL A 309 -2.96 7.78 8.30
C VAL A 309 -3.06 7.42 9.78
N CYS A 310 -4.29 7.29 10.33
CA CYS A 310 -4.51 6.99 11.74
C CYS A 310 -3.93 5.62 12.14
N PHE A 311 -4.24 4.55 11.39
CA PHE A 311 -3.73 3.22 11.69
C PHE A 311 -2.26 3.06 11.35
N GLY A 312 -1.78 3.73 10.29
CA GLY A 312 -0.35 3.86 10.04
C GLY A 312 0.38 4.46 11.25
N HIS A 313 -0.11 5.56 11.82
CA HIS A 313 0.45 6.16 13.02
C HIS A 313 0.33 5.22 14.24
N LEU A 314 -0.86 4.65 14.47
CA LEU A 314 -1.12 3.75 15.59
C LEU A 314 -0.21 2.51 15.56
N SER A 315 0.11 2.02 14.35
CA SER A 315 0.98 0.84 14.17
C SER A 315 2.39 1.06 14.72
N GLN A 316 2.83 2.32 14.89
CA GLN A 316 4.10 2.63 15.52
C GLN A 316 4.07 2.38 17.05
N ARG A 317 2.88 2.45 17.66
CA ARG A 317 2.70 2.26 19.10
C ARG A 317 2.38 0.81 19.48
N ILE A 318 1.39 0.20 18.82
CA ILE A 318 0.86 -1.13 19.18
C ILE A 318 1.41 -2.28 18.33
N GLY A 319 2.24 -1.99 17.33
CA GLY A 319 2.78 -2.97 16.38
C GLY A 319 1.96 -3.02 15.09
N ARG A 320 2.60 -3.56 14.02
CA ARG A 320 2.00 -3.62 12.67
C ARG A 320 0.79 -4.55 12.64
N ARG A 321 0.96 -5.75 13.15
CA ARG A 321 -0.09 -6.78 13.22
C ARG A 321 -1.31 -6.33 14.02
N ASN A 322 -1.08 -5.85 15.24
CA ASN A 322 -2.17 -5.44 16.13
C ASN A 322 -2.96 -4.27 15.54
N SER A 323 -2.29 -3.32 14.88
CA SER A 323 -2.94 -2.20 14.20
C SER A 323 -3.82 -2.68 13.05
N CYS A 324 -3.32 -3.61 12.21
CA CYS A 324 -4.12 -4.20 11.14
C CYS A 324 -5.33 -4.97 11.69
N MET A 325 -5.12 -5.83 12.70
CA MET A 325 -6.22 -6.60 13.32
C MET A 325 -7.28 -5.69 13.93
N LEU A 326 -6.90 -4.59 14.60
CA LEU A 326 -7.83 -3.62 15.14
C LEU A 326 -8.63 -2.91 14.03
N ALA A 327 -7.96 -2.48 12.95
CA ALA A 327 -8.62 -1.87 11.80
C ALA A 327 -9.64 -2.82 11.16
N LEU A 328 -9.26 -4.09 10.97
CA LEU A 328 -10.12 -5.15 10.45
C LEU A 328 -11.29 -5.48 11.38
N ALA A 329 -11.07 -5.50 12.70
CA ALA A 329 -12.14 -5.72 13.67
C ALA A 329 -13.19 -4.59 13.63
N ILE A 330 -12.76 -3.33 13.46
CA ILE A 330 -13.69 -2.21 13.26
C ILE A 330 -14.49 -2.39 11.96
N ALA A 331 -13.83 -2.75 10.84
CA ALA A 331 -14.52 -3.01 9.59
C ALA A 331 -15.56 -4.15 9.74
N LEU A 332 -15.20 -5.23 10.42
CA LEU A 332 -16.10 -6.35 10.68
C LEU A 332 -17.37 -5.94 11.47
N LEU A 333 -17.19 -5.14 12.51
CA LEU A 333 -18.29 -4.63 13.34
C LEU A 333 -19.24 -3.70 12.57
N LEU A 334 -18.75 -3.08 11.48
CA LEU A 334 -19.54 -2.12 10.70
C LEU A 334 -20.24 -2.73 9.49
N ILE A 335 -20.02 -4.01 9.17
CA ILE A 335 -20.72 -4.71 8.08
C ILE A 335 -22.25 -4.52 8.16
N PRO A 336 -22.93 -4.63 9.32
CA PRO A 336 -24.38 -4.43 9.39
C PRO A 336 -24.81 -3.03 8.93
N ALA A 337 -24.11 -1.98 9.33
CA ALA A 337 -24.43 -0.61 8.93
C ALA A 337 -24.09 -0.35 7.46
N TRP A 338 -23.00 -0.93 6.96
CA TRP A 338 -22.51 -0.75 5.60
C TRP A 338 -23.32 -1.53 4.56
N ALA A 339 -23.65 -2.80 4.81
CA ALA A 339 -24.32 -3.67 3.84
C ALA A 339 -25.87 -3.69 4.00
N PHE A 340 -26.40 -3.45 5.19
CA PHE A 340 -27.84 -3.53 5.47
C PHE A 340 -28.46 -2.19 5.87
N GLY A 341 -27.71 -1.09 5.76
CA GLY A 341 -28.24 0.25 6.03
C GLY A 341 -29.39 0.61 5.09
N THR A 342 -30.48 1.11 5.65
CA THR A 342 -31.67 1.53 4.89
C THR A 342 -31.83 3.04 4.79
N THR A 343 -31.09 3.79 5.59
CA THR A 343 -31.15 5.25 5.61
C THR A 343 -29.85 5.86 5.07
N LEU A 344 -29.95 7.06 4.51
CA LEU A 344 -28.78 7.78 3.97
C LEU A 344 -27.69 7.95 5.03
N ALA A 345 -28.06 8.35 6.25
CA ALA A 345 -27.09 8.57 7.34
C ALA A 345 -26.33 7.29 7.72
N VAL A 346 -27.03 6.16 7.84
CA VAL A 346 -26.42 4.87 8.18
C VAL A 346 -25.48 4.41 7.08
N LEU A 347 -25.85 4.55 5.81
CA LEU A 347 -24.98 4.16 4.68
C LEU A 347 -23.75 5.07 4.55
N VAL A 348 -23.91 6.38 4.80
CA VAL A 348 -22.79 7.32 4.80
C VAL A 348 -21.80 6.97 5.91
N VAL A 349 -22.28 6.84 7.15
CA VAL A 349 -21.41 6.52 8.30
C VAL A 349 -20.84 5.11 8.15
N GLY A 350 -21.66 4.13 7.75
CA GLY A 350 -21.24 2.74 7.53
C GLY A 350 -20.13 2.64 6.48
N SER A 351 -20.30 3.28 5.32
CA SER A 351 -19.31 3.25 4.25
C SER A 351 -18.05 4.03 4.60
N PHE A 352 -18.17 5.19 5.24
CA PHE A 352 -17.03 5.97 5.72
C PHE A 352 -16.18 5.15 6.70
N MET A 353 -16.80 4.59 7.72
CA MET A 353 -16.10 3.84 8.76
C MET A 353 -15.61 2.48 8.28
N MET A 354 -16.32 1.84 7.34
CA MET A 354 -15.84 0.62 6.66
C MET A 354 -14.50 0.91 5.98
N GLN A 355 -14.39 2.01 5.25
CA GLN A 355 -13.15 2.40 4.59
C GLN A 355 -12.07 2.88 5.58
N VAL A 356 -12.43 3.45 6.72
CA VAL A 356 -11.48 3.70 7.82
C VAL A 356 -10.82 2.39 8.27
N GLY A 357 -11.57 1.30 8.39
CA GLY A 357 -11.03 -0.01 8.76
C GLY A 357 -10.22 -0.65 7.62
N VAL A 358 -10.80 -0.78 6.43
CA VAL A 358 -10.15 -1.42 5.27
C VAL A 358 -8.84 -0.70 4.91
N GLN A 359 -8.90 0.60 4.64
CA GLN A 359 -7.72 1.38 4.28
C GLN A 359 -6.81 1.67 5.48
N GLY A 360 -7.33 1.55 6.71
CA GLY A 360 -6.54 1.54 7.92
C GLY A 360 -5.55 0.38 7.96
N ALA A 361 -5.98 -0.82 7.61
CA ALA A 361 -5.08 -1.96 7.47
C ALA A 361 -4.06 -1.73 6.34
N PHE A 362 -4.50 -1.22 5.18
CA PHE A 362 -3.59 -0.88 4.08
C PHE A 362 -2.55 0.18 4.45
N GLY A 363 -2.88 1.17 5.30
CA GLY A 363 -1.96 2.21 5.74
C GLY A 363 -0.70 1.69 6.45
N VAL A 364 -0.76 0.48 7.00
CA VAL A 364 0.37 -0.19 7.66
C VAL A 364 1.27 -0.93 6.66
N ILE A 365 0.75 -1.30 5.49
CA ILE A 365 1.37 -2.24 4.56
C ILE A 365 2.74 -1.79 4.02
N PRO A 366 2.96 -0.53 3.57
CA PRO A 366 4.28 -0.11 3.11
C PRO A 366 5.38 -0.37 4.14
N ALA A 367 5.12 -0.07 5.43
CA ALA A 367 6.07 -0.36 6.51
C ALA A 367 6.21 -1.86 6.75
N HIS A 368 5.10 -2.58 6.90
CA HIS A 368 5.09 -4.01 7.24
C HIS A 368 5.79 -4.87 6.18
N LEU A 369 5.49 -4.67 4.90
CA LEU A 369 6.14 -5.39 3.81
C LEU A 369 7.65 -5.11 3.75
N ASN A 370 8.07 -3.84 3.93
CA ASN A 370 9.49 -3.50 3.89
C ASN A 370 10.25 -4.02 5.12
N GLU A 371 9.64 -4.00 6.31
CA GLU A 371 10.22 -4.52 7.55
C GLU A 371 10.37 -6.05 7.52
N LEU A 372 9.50 -6.77 6.83
CA LEU A 372 9.59 -8.24 6.67
C LEU A 372 10.45 -8.66 5.47
N SER A 373 10.73 -7.77 4.54
CA SER A 373 11.51 -8.10 3.34
C SER A 373 12.99 -8.32 3.65
N PRO A 374 13.65 -9.30 2.99
CA PRO A 374 15.09 -9.49 3.10
C PRO A 374 15.85 -8.28 2.56
N ASP A 375 16.99 -7.93 3.20
CA ASP A 375 17.74 -6.72 2.90
C ASP A 375 18.23 -6.61 1.44
N ALA A 376 18.62 -7.76 0.85
CA ALA A 376 19.13 -7.82 -0.52
C ALA A 376 18.07 -7.60 -1.61
N VAL A 377 16.78 -7.72 -1.27
CA VAL A 377 15.66 -7.70 -2.25
C VAL A 377 14.49 -6.81 -1.79
N ARG A 378 14.79 -5.75 -1.02
CA ARG A 378 13.79 -4.93 -0.34
C ARG A 378 12.92 -4.10 -1.30
N SER A 379 13.31 -3.86 -2.55
CA SER A 379 12.42 -3.27 -3.56
C SER A 379 11.66 -4.30 -4.36
N LEU A 380 12.33 -5.36 -4.79
CA LEU A 380 11.74 -6.41 -5.60
C LEU A 380 10.68 -7.20 -4.81
N PHE A 381 11.00 -7.57 -3.57
CA PHE A 381 10.20 -8.48 -2.76
C PHE A 381 8.80 -7.92 -2.46
N PRO A 382 8.64 -6.73 -1.84
CA PRO A 382 7.32 -6.15 -1.58
C PRO A 382 6.60 -5.74 -2.86
N GLY A 383 7.32 -5.24 -3.87
CA GLY A 383 6.74 -4.87 -5.16
C GLY A 383 6.12 -6.08 -5.86
N LEU A 384 6.86 -7.20 -5.93
CA LEU A 384 6.37 -8.41 -6.58
C LEU A 384 5.21 -9.05 -5.81
N VAL A 385 5.30 -9.10 -4.46
CA VAL A 385 4.20 -9.56 -3.59
C VAL A 385 2.92 -8.75 -3.84
N TYR A 386 3.04 -7.41 -3.90
CA TYR A 386 1.89 -6.53 -4.15
C TYR A 386 1.26 -6.80 -5.51
N GLN A 387 2.05 -6.83 -6.58
CA GLN A 387 1.52 -6.98 -7.93
C GLN A 387 0.99 -8.39 -8.24
N LEU A 388 1.61 -9.43 -7.69
CA LEU A 388 1.06 -10.78 -7.75
C LEU A 388 -0.21 -10.89 -6.91
N GLY A 389 -0.27 -10.20 -5.76
CA GLY A 389 -1.48 -10.09 -4.95
C GLY A 389 -2.65 -9.48 -5.72
N VAL A 390 -2.42 -8.38 -6.48
CA VAL A 390 -3.43 -7.78 -7.38
C VAL A 390 -3.95 -8.80 -8.40
N LEU A 391 -3.04 -9.55 -9.02
CA LEU A 391 -3.43 -10.57 -10.00
C LEU A 391 -4.25 -11.69 -9.37
N LEU A 392 -3.86 -12.18 -8.19
CA LEU A 392 -4.57 -13.24 -7.49
C LEU A 392 -5.92 -12.78 -6.91
N ALA A 393 -6.06 -11.50 -6.57
CA ALA A 393 -7.32 -10.91 -6.11
C ALA A 393 -8.30 -10.57 -7.24
N SER A 394 -7.86 -10.58 -8.50
CA SER A 394 -8.70 -10.19 -9.65
C SER A 394 -10.03 -10.96 -9.78
N PRO A 395 -10.21 -12.22 -9.31
CA PRO A 395 -11.51 -12.90 -9.33
C PRO A 395 -12.49 -12.43 -8.24
N ALA A 396 -12.06 -11.59 -7.26
CA ALA A 396 -12.89 -11.18 -6.12
C ALA A 396 -14.25 -10.64 -6.54
N THR A 397 -14.29 -9.70 -7.48
CA THR A 397 -15.52 -9.09 -7.99
C THR A 397 -16.44 -10.14 -8.67
N VAL A 398 -15.86 -11.15 -9.36
CA VAL A 398 -16.65 -12.25 -9.96
C VAL A 398 -17.34 -13.07 -8.87
N VAL A 399 -16.62 -13.38 -7.79
CA VAL A 399 -17.17 -14.11 -6.64
C VAL A 399 -18.31 -13.31 -5.98
N GLU A 400 -18.14 -12.00 -5.82
CA GLU A 400 -19.19 -11.12 -5.30
C GLU A 400 -20.44 -11.10 -6.19
N PHE A 401 -20.28 -11.03 -7.52
CA PHE A 401 -21.41 -11.12 -8.45
C PHE A 401 -22.14 -12.46 -8.35
N MET A 402 -21.41 -13.58 -8.22
CA MET A 402 -22.04 -14.90 -8.01
C MET A 402 -22.83 -14.96 -6.69
N LEU A 403 -22.28 -14.38 -5.61
CA LEU A 403 -22.98 -14.28 -4.33
C LEU A 403 -24.20 -13.38 -4.42
N ARG A 404 -24.10 -12.23 -5.11
CA ARG A 404 -25.23 -11.32 -5.35
C ARG A 404 -26.36 -12.00 -6.09
N ASP A 405 -26.08 -12.74 -7.15
CA ASP A 405 -27.09 -13.41 -7.95
C ASP A 405 -27.85 -14.46 -7.15
N ARG A 406 -27.20 -15.07 -6.13
CA ARG A 406 -27.79 -16.08 -5.29
C ARG A 406 -28.47 -15.53 -4.03
N PHE A 407 -27.92 -14.50 -3.38
CA PHE A 407 -28.33 -14.03 -2.06
C PHE A 407 -28.75 -12.55 -2.02
N GLY A 408 -28.62 -11.81 -3.14
CA GLY A 408 -28.83 -10.36 -3.21
C GLY A 408 -27.65 -9.55 -2.72
N TYR A 409 -27.66 -8.23 -3.02
CA TYR A 409 -26.55 -7.32 -2.73
C TYR A 409 -26.11 -7.30 -1.25
N PRO A 410 -27.02 -7.10 -0.26
CA PRO A 410 -26.56 -6.96 1.13
C PRO A 410 -25.84 -8.19 1.66
N TRP A 411 -26.36 -9.37 1.38
CA TRP A 411 -25.76 -10.62 1.83
C TRP A 411 -24.46 -10.95 1.06
N ALA A 412 -24.38 -10.64 -0.23
CA ALA A 412 -23.16 -10.84 -1.01
C ALA A 412 -22.01 -10.02 -0.42
N LEU A 413 -22.24 -8.73 -0.21
CA LEU A 413 -21.28 -7.83 0.40
C LEU A 413 -20.87 -8.29 1.80
N ALA A 414 -21.85 -8.59 2.65
CA ALA A 414 -21.61 -9.00 4.04
C ALA A 414 -20.82 -10.31 4.14
N MET A 415 -21.19 -11.33 3.38
CA MET A 415 -20.55 -12.66 3.42
C MET A 415 -19.13 -12.61 2.87
N PHE A 416 -18.93 -11.92 1.75
CA PHE A 416 -17.60 -11.78 1.14
C PHE A 416 -16.64 -11.03 2.07
N GLU A 417 -17.07 -9.88 2.58
CA GLU A 417 -16.25 -9.06 3.46
C GLU A 417 -16.00 -9.71 4.82
N ALA A 418 -17.02 -10.29 5.46
CA ALA A 418 -16.83 -10.98 6.74
C ALA A 418 -15.87 -12.16 6.62
N GLY A 419 -16.02 -12.98 5.57
CA GLY A 419 -15.12 -14.11 5.30
C GLY A 419 -13.68 -13.66 5.09
N THR A 420 -13.49 -12.64 4.27
CA THR A 420 -12.16 -12.08 3.96
C THR A 420 -11.53 -11.45 5.20
N ILE A 421 -12.29 -10.67 5.98
CA ILE A 421 -11.79 -10.02 7.21
C ILE A 421 -11.38 -11.07 8.26
N VAL A 422 -12.21 -12.09 8.50
CA VAL A 422 -11.89 -13.14 9.47
C VAL A 422 -10.61 -13.87 9.06
N LEU A 423 -10.48 -14.24 7.79
CA LEU A 423 -9.28 -14.88 7.27
C LEU A 423 -8.05 -13.96 7.42
N MET A 424 -8.19 -12.67 7.14
CA MET A 424 -7.12 -11.69 7.33
C MET A 424 -6.69 -11.55 8.80
N ILE A 425 -7.63 -11.50 9.74
CA ILE A 425 -7.32 -11.46 11.18
C ILE A 425 -6.49 -12.69 11.57
N VAL A 426 -6.86 -13.89 11.08
CA VAL A 426 -6.11 -15.13 11.32
C VAL A 426 -4.70 -15.04 10.71
N ILE A 427 -4.57 -14.56 9.46
CA ILE A 427 -3.27 -14.40 8.78
C ILE A 427 -2.36 -13.44 9.57
N PHE A 428 -2.87 -12.31 10.04
CA PHE A 428 -2.08 -11.41 10.89
C PHE A 428 -1.76 -11.99 12.26
N TRP A 429 -2.68 -12.75 12.85
CA TRP A 429 -2.48 -13.36 14.16
C TRP A 429 -1.34 -14.39 14.17
N ILE A 430 -1.24 -15.22 13.13
CA ILE A 430 -0.17 -16.23 13.00
C ILE A 430 1.11 -15.66 12.39
N GLY A 431 1.07 -14.49 11.76
CA GLY A 431 2.17 -13.89 11.02
C GLY A 431 3.27 -13.30 11.91
N PRO A 432 4.45 -13.02 11.36
CA PRO A 432 5.54 -12.38 12.08
C PRO A 432 5.30 -10.89 12.34
N GLU A 433 5.81 -10.36 13.46
CA GLU A 433 5.90 -8.93 13.75
C GLU A 433 7.36 -8.47 13.56
N ALA A 434 7.54 -7.38 12.84
CA ALA A 434 8.87 -6.84 12.55
C ALA A 434 8.96 -5.31 12.79
N ARG A 435 8.10 -4.77 13.67
CA ARG A 435 8.12 -3.36 14.04
C ARG A 435 9.51 -2.93 14.49
N ASP A 436 9.92 -1.74 14.06
CA ASP A 436 11.19 -1.10 14.43
C ASP A 436 12.44 -1.83 13.96
N ARG A 437 12.34 -2.77 13.00
CA ARG A 437 13.51 -3.41 12.38
C ARG A 437 14.45 -2.36 11.82
N SER A 438 15.74 -2.44 12.20
CA SER A 438 16.79 -1.64 11.58
C SER A 438 17.01 -2.09 10.15
N PHE A 439 17.05 -1.14 9.23
CA PHE A 439 17.49 -1.39 7.85
C PHE A 439 19.00 -1.20 7.67
N LEU A 440 19.64 -0.53 8.63
CA LEU A 440 21.10 -0.36 8.68
C LEU A 440 21.73 -1.56 9.38
N ARG A 441 22.88 -2.01 8.93
CA ARG A 441 23.69 -2.98 9.64
C ARG A 441 24.15 -2.36 10.95
N ASN A 442 23.98 -3.06 12.07
CA ASN A 442 24.68 -2.70 13.29
C ASN A 442 26.17 -2.91 13.05
N THR A 443 26.89 -1.85 12.77
CA THR A 443 28.33 -1.84 12.89
C THR A 443 28.61 -1.84 14.39
N GLY A 444 28.60 -3.05 15.01
CA GLY A 444 29.07 -3.22 16.37
C GLY A 444 30.53 -2.77 16.40
N THR A 445 30.80 -1.65 17.03
CA THR A 445 32.09 -1.28 17.59
C THR A 445 32.25 -1.97 18.91
#